data_31f1ce5d21fe21c5c6ade3130ae16335
#
_entry.id   31f1ce5d21fe21c5c6ade3130ae16335
#
_cell.length_a   1.000
_cell.length_b   1.000
_cell.length_c   1.000
_cell.angle_alpha   90.00
_cell.angle_beta   90.00
_cell.angle_gamma   90.00
#
_symmetry.space_group_name_H-M   'P 1'
#
loop_
_entity.id
_entity.type
_entity.pdbx_description
1 polymer ?
#
loop_
_entity_poly.entity_id
_entity_poly.type
_entity_poly.pdbx_seq_one_letter_code
_entity_poly.pdbx_strand_id
1 'polypeptide(L)'
;MTKAGKIILGIAGVLFFLLLIVVSFGVWMVRSAFQSEAVNQTSAAAAFEDVRRQFAGIEPAFAFRDDRPAVLREPPAAAAAPRPETVRILVWDPDEHRMSRIALPFSLLRLSNDPIAFDGVELEVEDVERYGRTLLLDGDTPEGDRILVWTD
;
A
#
# COMPACT_ATOMS: atom_id res chain seq x y z
N MET A 1 -39.80 -26.92 -21.25
CA MET A 1 -38.90 -26.78 -20.04
C MET A 1 -39.68 -27.26 -18.82
N THR A 2 -39.12 -28.25 -18.16
CA THR A 2 -39.71 -28.78 -16.90
C THR A 2 -39.59 -27.73 -15.78
N LYS A 3 -40.49 -27.80 -14.76
CA LYS A 3 -40.46 -26.90 -13.61
C LYS A 3 -39.07 -26.88 -12.93
N ALA A 4 -38.40 -28.02 -12.88
CA ALA A 4 -37.03 -28.16 -12.38
C ALA A 4 -36.01 -27.35 -13.20
N GLY A 5 -36.10 -27.34 -14.54
CA GLY A 5 -35.21 -26.57 -15.40
C GLY A 5 -35.31 -25.06 -15.19
N LYS A 6 -36.51 -24.54 -14.90
CA LYS A 6 -36.70 -23.10 -14.60
C LYS A 6 -36.08 -22.71 -13.26
N ILE A 7 -36.16 -23.60 -12.26
CA ILE A 7 -35.57 -23.37 -10.93
C ILE A 7 -34.02 -23.38 -11.03
N ILE A 8 -33.44 -24.35 -11.75
CA ILE A 8 -32.00 -24.44 -11.95
C ILE A 8 -31.48 -23.22 -12.69
N LEU A 9 -32.19 -22.77 -13.75
CA LEU A 9 -31.81 -21.57 -14.50
C LEU A 9 -31.89 -20.30 -13.62
N GLY A 10 -32.91 -20.21 -12.76
CA GLY A 10 -33.05 -19.10 -11.80
C GLY A 10 -31.88 -19.06 -10.80
N ILE A 11 -31.52 -20.20 -10.20
CA ILE A 11 -30.39 -20.29 -9.26
C ILE A 11 -29.07 -19.96 -9.96
N ALA A 12 -28.84 -20.50 -11.17
CA ALA A 12 -27.65 -20.20 -11.94
C ALA A 12 -27.52 -18.69 -12.27
N GLY A 13 -28.66 -18.06 -12.63
CA GLY A 13 -28.72 -16.61 -12.87
C GLY A 13 -28.37 -15.77 -11.63
N VAL A 14 -28.90 -16.15 -10.46
CA VAL A 14 -28.58 -15.47 -9.19
C VAL A 14 -27.11 -15.63 -8.81
N LEU A 15 -26.57 -16.84 -8.93
CA LEU A 15 -25.14 -17.09 -8.65
C LEU A 15 -24.23 -16.33 -9.61
N PHE A 16 -24.56 -16.27 -10.88
CA PHE A 16 -23.81 -15.48 -11.86
C PHE A 16 -23.86 -13.98 -11.55
N PHE A 17 -25.02 -13.48 -11.17
CA PHE A 17 -25.18 -12.07 -10.79
C PHE A 17 -24.39 -11.72 -9.53
N LEU A 18 -24.40 -12.59 -8.51
CA LEU A 18 -23.58 -12.43 -7.31
C LEU A 18 -22.09 -12.43 -7.64
N LEU A 19 -21.65 -13.32 -8.54
CA LEU A 19 -20.26 -13.36 -9.00
C LEU A 19 -19.87 -12.04 -9.68
N LEU A 20 -20.71 -11.49 -10.53
CA LEU A 20 -20.46 -10.20 -11.18
C LEU A 20 -20.35 -9.05 -10.16
N ILE A 21 -21.18 -9.04 -9.13
CA ILE A 21 -21.09 -8.03 -8.05
C ILE A 21 -19.73 -8.15 -7.33
N VAL A 22 -19.32 -9.35 -6.95
CA VAL A 22 -18.06 -9.59 -6.25
C VAL A 22 -16.86 -9.17 -7.12
N VAL A 23 -16.87 -9.55 -8.40
CA VAL A 23 -15.80 -9.15 -9.34
C VAL A 23 -15.78 -7.64 -9.55
N SER A 24 -16.94 -7.01 -9.74
CA SER A 24 -17.03 -5.55 -9.93
C SER A 24 -16.56 -4.78 -8.70
N PHE A 25 -16.93 -5.26 -7.51
CA PHE A 25 -16.48 -4.67 -6.25
C PHE A 25 -14.98 -4.84 -6.05
N GLY A 26 -14.43 -6.02 -6.37
CA GLY A 26 -12.99 -6.29 -6.33
C GLY A 26 -12.21 -5.36 -7.27
N VAL A 27 -12.65 -5.21 -8.52
CA VAL A 27 -12.04 -4.30 -9.49
C VAL A 27 -12.11 -2.83 -9.04
N TRP A 28 -13.26 -2.42 -8.49
CA TRP A 28 -13.43 -1.06 -7.95
C TRP A 28 -12.50 -0.81 -6.76
N MET A 29 -12.40 -1.76 -5.84
CA MET A 29 -11.52 -1.69 -4.68
C MET A 29 -10.04 -1.57 -5.08
N VAL A 30 -9.59 -2.39 -6.05
CA VAL A 30 -8.22 -2.31 -6.57
C VAL A 30 -7.96 -0.96 -7.23
N ARG A 31 -8.88 -0.49 -8.09
CA ARG A 31 -8.74 0.83 -8.74
C ARG A 31 -8.70 1.99 -7.76
N SER A 32 -9.43 1.90 -6.65
CA SER A 32 -9.42 2.95 -5.62
C SER A 32 -8.15 2.94 -4.76
N ALA A 33 -7.52 1.76 -4.62
CA ALA A 33 -6.28 1.60 -3.88
C ALA A 33 -5.04 2.06 -4.68
N PHE A 34 -5.10 2.00 -6.02
CA PHE A 34 -3.99 2.35 -6.91
C PHE A 34 -4.35 3.58 -7.74
N GLN A 35 -3.66 4.68 -7.47
CA GLN A 35 -3.76 5.91 -8.26
C GLN A 35 -2.40 6.16 -8.91
N SER A 36 -2.38 6.20 -10.23
CA SER A 36 -1.18 6.56 -10.99
C SER A 36 -1.52 7.73 -11.89
N GLU A 37 -0.69 8.77 -11.82
CA GLU A 37 -0.86 9.98 -12.61
C GLU A 37 0.47 10.43 -13.23
N ALA A 38 0.40 10.98 -14.43
CA ALA A 38 1.55 11.64 -15.04
C ALA A 38 1.72 13.02 -14.38
N VAL A 39 2.88 13.25 -13.78
CA VAL A 39 3.20 14.51 -13.10
C VAL A 39 4.60 14.97 -13.51
N ASN A 40 4.86 16.27 -13.36
CA ASN A 40 6.21 16.78 -13.53
C ASN A 40 7.03 16.63 -12.23
N GLN A 41 8.34 16.71 -12.34
CA GLN A 41 9.27 16.56 -11.22
C GLN A 41 8.97 17.54 -10.06
N THR A 42 8.55 18.76 -10.36
CA THR A 42 8.22 19.77 -9.33
C THR A 42 7.00 19.36 -8.53
N SER A 43 5.95 18.87 -9.19
CA SER A 43 4.74 18.39 -8.52
C SER A 43 5.00 17.12 -7.71
N ALA A 44 5.84 16.21 -8.23
CA ALA A 44 6.28 15.05 -7.49
C ALA A 44 7.05 15.46 -6.23
N ALA A 45 8.06 16.32 -6.35
CA ALA A 45 8.83 16.81 -5.22
C ALA A 45 7.93 17.46 -4.14
N ALA A 46 6.95 18.28 -4.55
CA ALA A 46 6.01 18.90 -3.63
C ALA A 46 5.17 17.85 -2.87
N ALA A 47 4.72 16.79 -3.54
CA ALA A 47 3.96 15.72 -2.91
C ALA A 47 4.79 14.95 -1.85
N PHE A 48 6.06 14.69 -2.13
CA PHE A 48 6.97 14.05 -1.16
C PHE A 48 7.21 14.96 0.05
N GLU A 49 7.47 16.25 -0.18
CA GLU A 49 7.67 17.22 0.90
C GLU A 49 6.42 17.42 1.77
N ASP A 50 5.22 17.34 1.20
CA ASP A 50 3.97 17.42 1.95
C ASP A 50 3.84 16.24 2.94
N VAL A 51 4.21 15.04 2.52
CA VAL A 51 4.22 13.88 3.42
C VAL A 51 5.34 14.01 4.46
N ARG A 52 6.56 14.36 4.06
CA ARG A 52 7.69 14.54 5.00
C ARG A 52 7.38 15.55 6.10
N ARG A 53 6.68 16.64 5.77
CA ARG A 53 6.25 17.63 6.77
C ARG A 53 5.30 17.05 7.82
N GLN A 54 4.46 16.07 7.47
CA GLN A 54 3.58 15.40 8.44
C GLN A 54 4.35 14.58 9.47
N PHE A 55 5.57 14.15 9.11
CA PHE A 55 6.47 13.35 9.95
C PHE A 55 7.73 14.12 10.34
N ALA A 56 7.68 15.45 10.35
CA ALA A 56 8.83 16.28 10.74
C ALA A 56 9.37 15.89 12.12
N GLY A 57 10.66 15.58 12.18
CA GLY A 57 11.33 15.13 13.41
C GLY A 57 11.21 13.63 13.70
N ILE A 58 10.55 12.85 12.83
CA ILE A 58 10.49 11.39 12.92
C ILE A 58 11.48 10.81 11.91
N GLU A 59 12.49 10.10 12.39
CA GLU A 59 13.41 9.37 11.53
C GLU A 59 12.67 8.16 10.90
N PRO A 60 12.83 7.90 9.59
CA PRO A 60 12.24 6.73 8.97
C PRO A 60 12.78 5.45 9.61
N ALA A 61 11.97 4.38 9.63
CA ALA A 61 12.40 3.10 10.17
C ALA A 61 13.46 2.44 9.29
N PHE A 62 13.38 2.68 7.97
CA PHE A 62 14.27 2.12 6.96
C PHE A 62 14.72 3.19 5.97
N ALA A 63 15.89 3.00 5.39
CA ALA A 63 16.40 3.79 4.25
C ALA A 63 17.26 2.93 3.35
N PHE A 64 17.45 3.37 2.11
CA PHE A 64 18.45 2.77 1.24
C PHE A 64 19.82 3.36 1.53
N ARG A 65 20.82 2.50 1.74
CA ARG A 65 22.23 2.86 1.87
C ARG A 65 23.07 1.94 0.97
N ASP A 66 23.85 2.51 0.10
CA ASP A 66 24.67 1.76 -0.86
C ASP A 66 23.83 0.71 -1.63
N ASP A 67 22.68 1.15 -2.16
CA ASP A 67 21.71 0.34 -2.90
C ASP A 67 21.15 -0.86 -2.11
N ARG A 68 21.22 -0.80 -0.79
CA ARG A 68 20.68 -1.84 0.09
C ARG A 68 19.76 -1.23 1.15
N PRO A 69 18.69 -1.94 1.50
CA PRO A 69 17.86 -1.52 2.61
C PRO A 69 18.63 -1.63 3.93
N ALA A 70 18.57 -0.58 4.72
CA ALA A 70 19.17 -0.51 6.05
C ALA A 70 18.10 -0.18 7.08
N VAL A 71 18.09 -0.92 8.19
CA VAL A 71 17.25 -0.61 9.35
C VAL A 71 17.91 0.56 10.08
N LEU A 72 17.19 1.68 10.18
CA LEU A 72 17.63 2.88 10.93
C LEU A 72 17.09 2.85 12.35
N ARG A 73 15.89 2.30 12.52
CA ARG A 73 15.21 2.26 13.79
C ARG A 73 14.49 0.90 13.96
N GLU A 74 14.75 0.23 15.07
CA GLU A 74 14.06 -1.02 15.40
C GLU A 74 12.61 -0.76 15.84
N PRO A 75 11.68 -1.72 15.60
CA PRO A 75 10.33 -1.59 16.09
C PRO A 75 10.30 -1.57 17.62
N PRO A 76 9.44 -0.77 18.24
CA PRO A 76 9.28 -0.78 19.70
C PRO A 76 8.87 -2.18 20.20
N ALA A 77 9.24 -2.52 21.44
CA ALA A 77 8.93 -3.83 22.03
C ALA A 77 7.41 -4.04 22.21
N ALA A 78 6.63 -2.97 22.36
CA ALA A 78 5.18 -3.03 22.47
C ALA A 78 4.53 -2.35 21.25
N ALA A 79 3.37 -2.86 20.85
CA ALA A 79 2.59 -2.26 19.78
C ALA A 79 2.22 -0.80 20.14
N ALA A 80 2.34 0.07 19.16
CA ALA A 80 1.95 1.46 19.32
C ALA A 80 0.42 1.61 19.46
N ALA A 81 0.00 2.64 20.19
CA ALA A 81 -1.39 3.04 20.25
C ALA A 81 -1.51 4.51 19.79
N PRO A 82 -2.38 4.84 18.85
CA PRO A 82 -3.30 3.95 18.14
C PRO A 82 -2.61 3.05 17.12
N ARG A 83 -3.25 1.93 16.75
CA ARG A 83 -2.78 1.05 15.68
C ARG A 83 -2.91 1.75 14.33
N PRO A 84 -2.01 1.45 13.38
CA PRO A 84 -2.12 2.02 12.04
C PRO A 84 -3.39 1.48 11.33
N GLU A 85 -4.05 2.36 10.60
CA GLU A 85 -5.24 2.01 9.82
C GLU A 85 -4.89 1.68 8.37
N THR A 86 -3.91 2.38 7.81
CA THR A 86 -3.53 2.28 6.41
C THR A 86 -2.01 2.33 6.27
N VAL A 87 -1.46 1.51 5.39
CA VAL A 87 -0.11 1.67 4.85
C VAL A 87 -0.22 2.41 3.54
N ARG A 88 0.50 3.53 3.41
CA ARG A 88 0.53 4.35 2.21
C ARG A 88 1.90 4.31 1.58
N ILE A 89 1.91 4.26 0.27
CA ILE A 89 3.11 4.20 -0.54
C ILE A 89 3.01 5.28 -1.61
N LEU A 90 4.04 6.09 -1.73
CA LEU A 90 4.21 7.07 -2.79
C LEU A 90 5.48 6.73 -3.55
N VAL A 91 5.36 6.48 -4.85
CA VAL A 91 6.47 6.18 -5.75
C VAL A 91 6.49 7.22 -6.86
N TRP A 92 7.66 7.75 -7.16
CA TRP A 92 7.95 8.59 -8.31
C TRP A 92 8.97 7.94 -9.21
N ASP A 93 8.55 7.62 -10.43
CA ASP A 93 9.40 7.14 -11.51
C ASP A 93 9.81 8.35 -12.38
N PRO A 94 11.09 8.75 -12.36
CA PRO A 94 11.58 9.89 -13.12
C PRO A 94 11.61 9.62 -14.64
N ASP A 95 11.79 8.37 -15.07
CA ASP A 95 11.90 8.00 -16.48
C ASP A 95 10.54 8.04 -17.17
N GLU A 96 9.51 7.50 -16.51
CA GLU A 96 8.14 7.53 -17.00
C GLU A 96 7.38 8.81 -16.66
N HIS A 97 7.95 9.71 -15.84
CA HIS A 97 7.30 10.90 -15.29
C HIS A 97 5.96 10.56 -14.63
N ARG A 98 5.95 9.45 -13.90
CA ARG A 98 4.75 8.88 -13.30
C ARG A 98 4.87 8.84 -11.78
N MET A 99 3.81 9.31 -11.12
CA MET A 99 3.66 9.18 -9.68
C MET A 99 2.53 8.20 -9.37
N SER A 100 2.84 7.21 -8.55
CA SER A 100 1.90 6.19 -8.10
C SER A 100 1.64 6.35 -6.61
N ARG A 101 0.36 6.36 -6.23
CA ARG A 101 -0.10 6.38 -4.85
C ARG A 101 -0.85 5.09 -4.56
N ILE A 102 -0.44 4.39 -3.52
CA ILE A 102 -1.05 3.13 -3.10
C ILE A 102 -1.48 3.31 -1.65
N ALA A 103 -2.71 2.92 -1.35
CA ALA A 103 -3.24 2.91 0.01
C ALA A 103 -3.77 1.50 0.33
N LEU A 104 -3.12 0.82 1.26
CA LEU A 104 -3.46 -0.54 1.65
C LEU A 104 -4.07 -0.51 3.06
N PRO A 105 -5.35 -0.85 3.22
CA PRO A 105 -5.94 -1.00 4.54
C PRO A 105 -5.18 -2.03 5.38
N PHE A 106 -4.78 -1.66 6.58
CA PHE A 106 -3.97 -2.52 7.44
C PHE A 106 -4.67 -3.84 7.79
N SER A 107 -6.00 -3.83 7.83
CA SER A 107 -6.81 -5.04 8.02
C SER A 107 -6.61 -6.08 6.91
N LEU A 108 -6.37 -5.66 5.66
CA LEU A 108 -6.08 -6.58 4.56
C LEU A 108 -4.69 -7.19 4.69
N LEU A 109 -3.70 -6.42 5.10
CA LEU A 109 -2.34 -6.91 5.33
C LEU A 109 -2.31 -7.98 6.43
N ARG A 110 -3.09 -7.79 7.49
CA ARG A 110 -3.24 -8.79 8.56
C ARG A 110 -3.93 -10.08 8.11
N LEU A 111 -4.83 -10.00 7.13
CA LEU A 111 -5.52 -11.18 6.60
C LEU A 111 -4.62 -12.03 5.71
N SER A 112 -3.76 -11.41 4.90
CA SER A 112 -2.81 -12.14 4.05
C SER A 112 -1.69 -12.77 4.88
N ASN A 113 -1.30 -12.12 5.97
CA ASN A 113 -0.13 -12.46 6.78
C ASN A 113 1.17 -12.57 5.96
N ASP A 114 1.16 -11.97 4.76
CA ASP A 114 2.33 -11.89 3.91
C ASP A 114 3.17 -10.67 4.31
N PRO A 115 4.50 -10.78 4.32
CA PRO A 115 5.35 -9.62 4.57
C PRO A 115 5.16 -8.59 3.47
N ILE A 116 5.25 -7.32 3.84
CA ILE A 116 5.24 -6.22 2.89
C ILE A 116 6.65 -6.11 2.32
N ALA A 117 6.84 -6.50 1.07
CA ALA A 117 8.14 -6.46 0.42
C ALA A 117 8.27 -5.19 -0.43
N PHE A 118 9.34 -4.43 -0.22
CA PHE A 118 9.75 -3.29 -1.03
C PHE A 118 11.24 -3.45 -1.37
N ASP A 119 11.54 -3.69 -2.61
CA ASP A 119 12.90 -3.64 -3.16
C ASP A 119 13.99 -4.22 -2.21
N GLY A 120 13.73 -5.44 -1.70
CA GLY A 120 14.61 -6.15 -0.77
C GLY A 120 14.42 -5.83 0.72
N VAL A 121 13.50 -4.93 1.08
CA VAL A 121 13.00 -4.77 2.45
C VAL A 121 11.78 -5.64 2.64
N GLU A 122 11.84 -6.55 3.58
CA GLU A 122 10.68 -7.32 4.04
C GLU A 122 10.24 -6.80 5.40
N LEU A 123 8.99 -6.32 5.47
CA LEU A 123 8.38 -5.83 6.70
C LEU A 123 7.32 -6.82 7.17
N GLU A 124 7.55 -7.40 8.30
CA GLU A 124 6.53 -8.19 8.99
C GLU A 124 5.35 -7.28 9.37
N VAL A 125 4.12 -7.74 9.14
CA VAL A 125 2.90 -6.98 9.48
C VAL A 125 2.88 -6.61 10.97
N GLU A 126 3.38 -7.49 11.83
CA GLU A 126 3.49 -7.28 13.27
C GLU A 126 4.49 -6.16 13.62
N ASP A 127 5.58 -6.02 12.88
CA ASP A 127 6.56 -4.96 13.06
C ASP A 127 5.96 -3.61 12.66
N VAL A 128 5.23 -3.55 11.55
CA VAL A 128 4.51 -2.36 11.13
C VAL A 128 3.49 -1.92 12.19
N GLU A 129 2.77 -2.87 12.79
CA GLU A 129 1.83 -2.59 13.89
C GLU A 129 2.55 -1.99 15.12
N ARG A 130 3.78 -2.48 15.43
CA ARG A 130 4.59 -1.96 16.53
C ARG A 130 5.10 -0.54 16.31
N TYR A 131 5.43 -0.20 15.07
CA TYR A 131 5.82 1.16 14.72
C TYR A 131 4.68 2.17 14.87
N GLY A 132 3.42 1.75 14.68
CA GLY A 132 2.27 2.63 14.71
C GLY A 132 2.27 3.65 13.59
N ARG A 133 1.74 4.85 13.84
CA ARG A 133 1.75 5.95 12.86
C ARG A 133 3.17 6.52 12.72
N THR A 134 3.83 6.24 11.60
CA THR A 134 5.23 6.62 11.40
C THR A 134 5.62 6.65 9.92
N LEU A 135 6.77 7.25 9.64
CA LEU A 135 7.47 7.11 8.39
C LEU A 135 8.27 5.79 8.42
N LEU A 136 7.91 4.85 7.53
CA LEU A 136 8.57 3.55 7.44
C LEU A 136 9.80 3.61 6.55
N LEU A 137 9.66 4.16 5.35
CA LEU A 137 10.73 4.23 4.36
C LEU A 137 10.74 5.59 3.68
N ASP A 138 11.92 6.18 3.51
CA ASP A 138 12.16 7.37 2.68
C ASP A 138 13.51 7.20 1.98
N GLY A 139 13.49 7.15 0.65
CA GLY A 139 14.73 7.00 -0.11
C GLY A 139 14.52 6.88 -1.61
N ASP A 140 15.64 6.75 -2.28
CA ASP A 140 15.70 6.46 -3.71
C ASP A 140 16.10 4.99 -3.88
N THR A 141 15.42 4.29 -4.78
CA THR A 141 15.74 2.89 -5.11
C THR A 141 17.00 2.81 -5.96
N PRO A 142 17.66 1.63 -6.06
CA PRO A 142 18.78 1.42 -6.97
C PRO A 142 18.46 1.73 -8.43
N GLU A 143 17.20 1.62 -8.82
CA GLU A 143 16.69 1.89 -10.18
C GLU A 143 16.47 3.39 -10.44
N GLY A 144 16.58 4.22 -9.40
CA GLY A 144 16.43 5.68 -9.48
C GLY A 144 15.03 6.19 -9.14
N ASP A 145 14.11 5.30 -8.80
CA ASP A 145 12.78 5.67 -8.33
C ASP A 145 12.86 6.26 -6.92
N ARG A 146 12.07 7.27 -6.68
CA ARG A 146 11.89 7.79 -5.33
C ARG A 146 10.70 7.13 -4.66
N ILE A 147 10.90 6.59 -3.47
CA ILE A 147 9.86 5.89 -2.70
C ILE A 147 9.72 6.46 -1.30
N LEU A 148 8.47 6.55 -0.84
CA LEU A 148 8.12 6.97 0.50
C LEU A 148 6.97 6.09 1.00
N VAL A 149 7.17 5.47 2.16
CA VAL A 149 6.19 4.58 2.79
C VAL A 149 5.91 5.05 4.20
N TRP A 150 4.65 5.18 4.55
CA TRP A 150 4.24 5.58 5.89
C TRP A 150 2.94 4.90 6.31
N THR A 151 2.64 5.00 7.58
CA THR A 151 1.39 4.55 8.21
C THR A 151 0.63 5.74 8.77
N ASP A 152 -0.69 5.69 8.66
CA ASP A 152 -1.61 6.66 9.26
C ASP A 152 -2.68 6.01 10.13
#